data_69854b464e94482a7fe613d8a3aef105
#
_entry.id   69854b464e94482a7fe613d8a3aef105
#
_cell.length_a   1.000
_cell.length_b   1.000
_cell.length_c   1.000
_cell.angle_alpha   90.00
_cell.angle_beta   90.00
_cell.angle_gamma   90.00
#
_symmetry.space_group_name_H-M   'P 1'
#
loop_
_entity.id
_entity.type
_entity.pdbx_description
1 polymer ?
#
loop_
_entity_poly.entity_id
_entity_poly.type
_entity_poly.pdbx_seq_one_letter_code
_entity_poly.pdbx_strand_id
1 'polypeptide(L)'
;MSIFNDTKLAFANKTDAQLKKAYWMFKAIEQPALTNIGVSLLNFTVRNNFPFVDGIVKQTLFEQFCGGETREESMKVVTQMFKRGVGSIFDYSIEGKEEEEVFDAVCNEIKDIVRFSVGNPAIPFIVFKPTAFGRIDIYEEVGKGKELTTSQKEEWNRVVTRFDEVCKLCFESDKKVMVDAEETWMQDAADQLCEEMMEKYNKEKAIVWNTIQMYRTGRLEYMNAHLERAREKGYFIGYKIVRGAYMEKEADRAKAMNYPNPIQPSKQATDDNYNAGIDFVMGHLDKVSAFFGTHNEKSSELVMDKMKGKGLEHSNPHIYFGQLYGMSDNITYYLANQHYNVAKYLPYGPVKDVVPYLTRRAQENTSVAGQTGRELGLISKELKRRK
;
A
#
# COMPACT_ATOMS: atom_id res chain seq x y z
N MET A 1 17.04 -14.35 18.52
CA MET A 1 16.67 -12.90 18.47
C MET A 1 16.37 -12.58 17.02
N SER A 2 15.34 -11.76 16.74
CA SER A 2 15.07 -11.34 15.36
C SER A 2 16.24 -10.53 14.80
N ILE A 3 16.56 -10.74 13.53
CA ILE A 3 17.58 -9.99 12.78
C ILE A 3 17.25 -8.50 12.67
N PHE A 4 15.98 -8.12 12.81
CA PHE A 4 15.47 -6.75 12.72
C PHE A 4 15.50 -5.96 14.05
N ASN A 5 16.29 -6.39 15.05
CA ASN A 5 16.33 -5.78 16.38
C ASN A 5 17.40 -4.68 16.56
N ASP A 6 18.06 -4.24 15.48
CA ASP A 6 19.03 -3.11 15.53
C ASP A 6 18.30 -1.77 15.52
N THR A 7 18.03 -1.24 16.72
CA THR A 7 17.34 0.03 16.89
C THR A 7 18.21 1.24 16.50
N LYS A 8 19.56 1.11 16.57
CA LYS A 8 20.47 2.17 16.11
C LYS A 8 20.33 2.37 14.60
N LEU A 9 20.29 1.26 13.85
CA LEU A 9 20.07 1.28 12.41
C LEU A 9 18.66 1.79 12.08
N ALA A 10 17.63 1.26 12.74
CA ALA A 10 16.25 1.62 12.48
C ALA A 10 15.98 3.13 12.63
N PHE A 11 16.46 3.72 13.72
CA PHE A 11 16.12 5.10 14.09
C PHE A 11 17.25 6.12 13.90
N ALA A 12 18.25 5.82 13.09
CA ALA A 12 19.40 6.71 12.88
C ALA A 12 19.02 8.11 12.37
N ASN A 13 17.92 8.24 11.61
CA ASN A 13 17.41 9.51 11.09
C ASN A 13 16.44 10.24 12.03
N LYS A 14 16.10 9.65 13.17
CA LYS A 14 15.16 10.26 14.13
C LYS A 14 15.95 10.96 15.25
N THR A 15 15.59 12.20 15.54
CA THR A 15 16.08 12.91 16.72
C THR A 15 15.42 12.35 18.00
N ASP A 16 16.02 12.63 19.16
CA ASP A 16 15.44 12.22 20.43
C ASP A 16 14.06 12.83 20.67
N ALA A 17 13.85 14.06 20.21
CA ALA A 17 12.54 14.72 20.29
C ALA A 17 11.48 13.98 19.44
N GLN A 18 11.85 13.59 18.21
CA GLN A 18 10.97 12.81 17.33
C GLN A 18 10.67 11.42 17.89
N LEU A 19 11.65 10.75 18.48
CA LEU A 19 11.44 9.44 19.11
C LEU A 19 10.55 9.55 20.35
N LYS A 20 10.73 10.57 21.21
CA LYS A 20 9.84 10.80 22.35
C LYS A 20 8.42 11.09 21.92
N LYS A 21 8.23 11.90 20.86
CA LYS A 21 6.93 12.21 20.28
C LYS A 21 6.25 10.95 19.77
N ALA A 22 6.96 10.14 18.95
CA ALA A 22 6.47 8.86 18.45
C ALA A 22 6.12 7.90 19.59
N TYR A 23 6.94 7.82 20.64
CA TYR A 23 6.66 7.00 21.82
C TYR A 23 5.32 7.33 22.46
N TRP A 24 5.08 8.63 22.77
CA TRP A 24 3.84 9.05 23.40
C TRP A 24 2.62 8.87 22.50
N MET A 25 2.78 9.10 21.19
CA MET A 25 1.73 8.87 20.20
C MET A 25 1.35 7.39 20.14
N PHE A 26 2.31 6.47 19.96
CA PHE A 26 2.03 5.03 19.93
C PHE A 26 1.49 4.53 21.26
N LYS A 27 1.93 5.10 22.39
CA LYS A 27 1.37 4.78 23.70
C LYS A 27 -0.09 5.20 23.85
N ALA A 28 -0.49 6.31 23.26
CA ALA A 28 -1.89 6.72 23.20
C ALA A 28 -2.71 5.79 22.29
N ILE A 29 -2.17 5.46 21.12
CA ILE A 29 -2.79 4.54 20.13
C ILE A 29 -2.95 3.12 20.73
N GLU A 30 -2.07 2.66 21.59
CA GLU A 30 -2.15 1.33 22.24
C GLU A 30 -3.44 1.16 23.08
N GLN A 31 -4.11 2.26 23.44
CA GLN A 31 -5.35 2.25 24.22
C GLN A 31 -6.59 2.35 23.31
N PRO A 32 -7.34 1.25 23.05
CA PRO A 32 -8.46 1.26 22.10
C PRO A 32 -9.51 2.32 22.40
N ALA A 33 -9.84 2.52 23.69
CA ALA A 33 -10.81 3.53 24.10
C ALA A 33 -10.38 4.96 23.75
N LEU A 34 -9.09 5.29 23.97
CA LEU A 34 -8.53 6.61 23.63
C LEU A 34 -8.46 6.78 22.09
N THR A 35 -8.10 5.75 21.37
CA THR A 35 -8.03 5.77 19.90
C THR A 35 -9.42 6.01 19.31
N ASN A 36 -10.44 5.28 19.76
CA ASN A 36 -11.80 5.43 19.23
C ASN A 36 -12.38 6.82 19.53
N ILE A 37 -12.16 7.34 20.75
CA ILE A 37 -12.56 8.71 21.10
C ILE A 37 -11.79 9.72 20.23
N GLY A 38 -10.48 9.56 20.10
CA GLY A 38 -9.63 10.45 19.31
C GLY A 38 -10.03 10.45 17.83
N VAL A 39 -10.27 9.30 17.23
CA VAL A 39 -10.75 9.13 15.84
C VAL A 39 -12.12 9.78 15.66
N SER A 40 -13.06 9.55 16.59
CA SER A 40 -14.41 10.13 16.51
C SER A 40 -14.36 11.65 16.62
N LEU A 41 -13.56 12.19 17.55
CA LEU A 41 -13.36 13.61 17.70
C LEU A 41 -12.69 14.24 16.48
N LEU A 42 -11.66 13.59 15.93
CA LEU A 42 -10.97 14.03 14.74
C LEU A 42 -11.90 14.10 13.53
N ASN A 43 -12.67 13.05 13.27
CA ASN A 43 -13.66 13.02 12.19
C ASN A 43 -14.72 14.12 12.37
N PHE A 44 -15.21 14.32 13.59
CA PHE A 44 -16.17 15.39 13.90
C PHE A 44 -15.61 16.78 13.64
N THR A 45 -14.40 17.05 14.11
CA THR A 45 -13.77 18.37 14.02
C THR A 45 -13.36 18.72 12.60
N VAL A 46 -12.83 17.76 11.83
CA VAL A 46 -12.50 17.95 10.41
C VAL A 46 -13.78 18.17 9.59
N ARG A 47 -14.82 17.38 9.82
CA ARG A 47 -16.11 17.53 9.12
C ARG A 47 -16.76 18.90 9.35
N ASN A 48 -16.57 19.48 10.53
CA ASN A 48 -17.15 20.79 10.88
C ASN A 48 -16.17 21.97 10.72
N ASN A 49 -15.00 21.77 10.07
CA ASN A 49 -13.99 22.81 9.84
C ASN A 49 -13.59 23.60 11.11
N PHE A 50 -13.38 22.91 12.24
CA PHE A 50 -12.95 23.58 13.46
C PHE A 50 -11.55 24.20 13.29
N PRO A 51 -11.36 25.47 13.66
CA PRO A 51 -10.05 26.12 13.56
C PRO A 51 -9.04 25.44 14.50
N PHE A 52 -7.75 25.46 14.11
CA PHE A 52 -6.61 24.89 14.84
C PHE A 52 -6.47 23.36 14.83
N VAL A 53 -7.47 22.59 14.40
CA VAL A 53 -7.40 21.12 14.39
C VAL A 53 -6.36 20.65 13.39
N ASP A 54 -6.32 21.26 12.20
CA ASP A 54 -5.32 20.94 11.17
C ASP A 54 -3.89 21.07 11.70
N GLY A 55 -3.62 22.08 12.53
CA GLY A 55 -2.31 22.28 13.16
C GLY A 55 -1.94 21.17 14.15
N ILE A 56 -2.89 20.69 14.95
CA ILE A 56 -2.68 19.60 15.91
C ILE A 56 -2.46 18.28 15.15
N VAL A 57 -3.31 17.99 14.17
CA VAL A 57 -3.19 16.79 13.33
C VAL A 57 -1.86 16.78 12.58
N LYS A 58 -1.47 17.93 11.99
CA LYS A 58 -0.21 18.09 11.27
C LYS A 58 0.99 17.82 12.16
N GLN A 59 0.99 18.34 13.38
CA GLN A 59 2.07 18.14 14.34
C GLN A 59 2.05 16.78 15.03
N THR A 60 1.05 15.93 14.82
CA THR A 60 0.93 14.62 15.47
C THR A 60 0.94 13.48 14.48
N LEU A 61 -0.23 12.98 14.12
CA LEU A 61 -0.40 11.82 13.23
C LEU A 61 0.15 12.08 11.83
N PHE A 62 -0.06 13.29 11.29
CA PHE A 62 0.36 13.61 9.93
C PHE A 62 1.89 13.56 9.79
N GLU A 63 2.64 14.21 10.68
CA GLU A 63 4.13 14.18 10.65
C GLU A 63 4.69 12.76 10.80
N GLN A 64 3.97 11.87 11.50
CA GLN A 64 4.41 10.49 11.68
C GLN A 64 4.16 9.62 10.44
N PHE A 65 3.02 9.79 9.76
CA PHE A 65 2.54 8.87 8.73
C PHE A 65 2.47 9.44 7.32
N CYS A 66 2.69 10.75 7.14
CA CYS A 66 2.65 11.43 5.84
C CYS A 66 3.96 12.16 5.55
N GLY A 67 4.26 12.31 4.26
CA GLY A 67 5.44 13.00 3.79
C GLY A 67 5.33 14.51 3.82
N GLY A 68 4.15 15.05 3.54
CA GLY A 68 3.85 16.47 3.41
C GLY A 68 2.48 16.70 2.81
N GLU A 69 2.06 17.95 2.68
CA GLU A 69 0.81 18.29 2.01
C GLU A 69 0.95 18.34 0.49
N THR A 70 2.18 18.54 0.00
CA THR A 70 2.51 18.56 -1.43
C THR A 70 3.64 17.59 -1.75
N ARG A 71 3.84 17.30 -3.03
CA ARG A 71 4.98 16.49 -3.53
C ARG A 71 6.32 17.13 -3.16
N GLU A 72 6.41 18.45 -3.33
CA GLU A 72 7.62 19.24 -3.07
C GLU A 72 8.01 19.20 -1.59
N GLU A 73 7.04 19.33 -0.67
CA GLU A 73 7.28 19.15 0.77
C GLU A 73 7.77 17.75 1.09
N SER A 74 7.15 16.73 0.47
CA SER A 74 7.49 15.32 0.68
C SER A 74 8.88 14.96 0.17
N MET A 75 9.45 15.70 -0.78
CA MET A 75 10.80 15.45 -1.30
C MET A 75 11.90 15.54 -0.24
N LYS A 76 11.69 16.26 0.86
CA LYS A 76 12.63 16.27 1.99
C LYS A 76 12.74 14.87 2.62
N VAL A 77 11.58 14.23 2.82
CA VAL A 77 11.50 12.87 3.38
C VAL A 77 12.06 11.85 2.37
N VAL A 78 11.65 11.96 1.10
CA VAL A 78 12.15 11.11 0.01
C VAL A 78 13.68 11.12 -0.05
N THR A 79 14.28 12.32 -0.07
CA THR A 79 15.73 12.48 -0.13
C THR A 79 16.44 11.89 1.09
N GLN A 80 15.88 12.05 2.29
CA GLN A 80 16.45 11.47 3.51
C GLN A 80 16.40 9.94 3.52
N MET A 81 15.28 9.36 3.06
CA MET A 81 15.13 7.91 2.95
C MET A 81 16.05 7.33 1.87
N PHE A 82 16.13 7.99 0.72
CA PHE A 82 16.94 7.52 -0.41
C PHE A 82 18.44 7.52 -0.11
N LYS A 83 18.97 8.47 0.67
CA LYS A 83 20.35 8.46 1.16
C LYS A 83 20.72 7.18 1.94
N ARG A 84 19.72 6.44 2.40
CA ARG A 84 19.85 5.17 3.10
C ARG A 84 19.35 3.97 2.30
N GLY A 85 19.23 4.11 0.99
CA GLY A 85 18.80 3.04 0.09
C GLY A 85 17.32 2.70 0.12
N VAL A 86 16.47 3.58 0.68
CA VAL A 86 15.02 3.36 0.75
C VAL A 86 14.30 4.23 -0.29
N GLY A 87 13.62 3.59 -1.24
CA GLY A 87 12.74 4.27 -2.20
C GLY A 87 11.44 4.78 -1.55
N SER A 88 10.75 5.64 -2.28
CA SER A 88 9.45 6.18 -1.87
C SER A 88 8.40 5.96 -2.94
N ILE A 89 7.18 5.68 -2.53
CA ILE A 89 6.01 5.56 -3.40
C ILE A 89 5.02 6.62 -2.96
N PHE A 90 4.82 7.62 -3.78
CA PHE A 90 3.85 8.68 -3.49
C PHE A 90 2.43 8.11 -3.58
N ASP A 91 1.71 8.15 -2.46
CA ASP A 91 0.30 7.77 -2.36
C ASP A 91 -0.53 9.04 -2.15
N TYR A 92 -1.22 9.49 -3.22
CA TYR A 92 -2.12 10.62 -3.13
C TYR A 92 -3.43 10.18 -2.49
N SER A 93 -3.52 10.38 -1.18
CA SER A 93 -4.55 9.77 -0.34
C SER A 93 -5.79 10.66 -0.19
N ILE A 94 -6.43 11.05 -1.30
CA ILE A 94 -7.77 11.66 -1.29
C ILE A 94 -8.81 10.55 -1.43
N GLU A 95 -9.77 10.52 -0.50
CA GLU A 95 -10.80 9.47 -0.43
C GLU A 95 -12.20 10.08 -0.27
N GLY A 96 -13.21 9.33 -0.75
CA GLY A 96 -14.63 9.59 -0.43
C GLY A 96 -15.31 10.67 -1.25
N LYS A 97 -14.79 11.04 -2.42
CA LYS A 97 -15.47 11.91 -3.38
C LYS A 97 -15.76 11.12 -4.65
N GLU A 98 -17.00 11.18 -5.13
CA GLU A 98 -17.49 10.36 -6.26
C GLU A 98 -18.00 11.21 -7.44
N GLU A 99 -17.40 12.40 -7.63
CA GLU A 99 -17.74 13.32 -8.72
C GLU A 99 -16.75 13.15 -9.88
N GLU A 100 -17.22 13.22 -11.11
CA GLU A 100 -16.38 13.03 -12.32
C GLU A 100 -15.21 13.99 -12.39
N GLU A 101 -15.42 15.26 -12.01
CA GLU A 101 -14.38 16.29 -11.99
C GLU A 101 -13.27 15.94 -10.98
N VAL A 102 -13.62 15.27 -9.89
CA VAL A 102 -12.64 14.81 -8.90
C VAL A 102 -11.83 13.63 -9.44
N PHE A 103 -12.48 12.66 -10.10
CA PHE A 103 -11.77 11.55 -10.75
C PHE A 103 -10.79 12.05 -11.81
N ASP A 104 -11.17 13.03 -12.62
CA ASP A 104 -10.28 13.63 -13.62
C ASP A 104 -9.12 14.39 -12.96
N ALA A 105 -9.39 15.14 -11.89
CA ALA A 105 -8.36 15.85 -11.14
C ALA A 105 -7.34 14.87 -10.51
N VAL A 106 -7.82 13.78 -9.91
CA VAL A 106 -6.93 12.75 -9.32
C VAL A 106 -6.13 12.03 -10.41
N CYS A 107 -6.75 11.70 -11.55
CA CYS A 107 -6.04 11.11 -12.69
C CYS A 107 -4.91 12.04 -13.18
N ASN A 108 -5.17 13.35 -13.28
CA ASN A 108 -4.16 14.33 -13.66
C ASN A 108 -3.05 14.46 -12.63
N GLU A 109 -3.38 14.46 -11.31
CA GLU A 109 -2.36 14.46 -10.24
C GLU A 109 -1.45 13.23 -10.34
N ILE A 110 -2.02 12.04 -10.59
CA ILE A 110 -1.22 10.81 -10.76
C ILE A 110 -0.31 10.91 -12.00
N LYS A 111 -0.82 11.43 -13.12
CA LYS A 111 0.01 11.70 -14.30
C LYS A 111 1.14 12.70 -14.01
N ASP A 112 0.89 13.68 -13.17
CA ASP A 112 1.93 14.63 -12.74
C ASP A 112 2.95 13.99 -11.81
N ILE A 113 2.56 13.04 -10.94
CA ILE A 113 3.51 12.24 -10.17
C ILE A 113 4.39 11.40 -11.11
N VAL A 114 3.82 10.80 -12.15
CA VAL A 114 4.62 10.06 -13.16
C VAL A 114 5.69 10.98 -13.77
N ARG A 115 5.30 12.14 -14.30
CA ARG A 115 6.21 13.12 -14.90
C ARG A 115 7.29 13.59 -13.93
N PHE A 116 6.89 13.89 -12.69
CA PHE A 116 7.79 14.32 -11.61
C PHE A 116 8.81 13.24 -11.23
N SER A 117 8.45 11.96 -11.39
CA SER A 117 9.29 10.82 -11.03
C SER A 117 10.27 10.41 -12.13
N VAL A 118 10.13 10.91 -13.35
CA VAL A 118 11.02 10.55 -14.48
C VAL A 118 12.47 10.85 -14.14
N GLY A 119 13.37 9.87 -14.36
CA GLY A 119 14.79 10.00 -14.04
C GLY A 119 15.13 10.03 -12.55
N ASN A 120 14.15 9.95 -11.65
CA ASN A 120 14.39 9.93 -10.20
C ASN A 120 14.34 8.49 -9.65
N PRO A 121 15.48 7.87 -9.29
CA PRO A 121 15.52 6.51 -8.76
C PRO A 121 14.97 6.41 -7.33
N ALA A 122 14.80 7.53 -6.63
CA ALA A 122 14.19 7.54 -5.29
C ALA A 122 12.69 7.25 -5.32
N ILE A 123 12.06 7.32 -6.51
CA ILE A 123 10.63 7.04 -6.71
C ILE A 123 10.50 5.87 -7.70
N PRO A 124 10.62 4.61 -7.23
CA PRO A 124 10.65 3.43 -8.09
C PRO A 124 9.28 3.02 -8.63
N PHE A 125 8.20 3.42 -7.98
CA PHE A 125 6.83 3.07 -8.32
C PHE A 125 5.89 4.26 -8.21
N ILE A 126 4.88 4.24 -9.07
CA ILE A 126 3.66 5.04 -8.99
C ILE A 126 2.57 4.17 -8.38
N VAL A 127 1.57 4.76 -7.75
CA VAL A 127 0.42 4.02 -7.20
C VAL A 127 -0.87 4.81 -7.38
N PHE A 128 -1.95 4.10 -7.60
CA PHE A 128 -3.31 4.63 -7.52
C PHE A 128 -4.30 3.56 -7.06
N LYS A 129 -5.47 4.01 -6.59
CA LYS A 129 -6.60 3.16 -6.22
C LYS A 129 -7.63 3.14 -7.34
N PRO A 130 -8.26 2.00 -7.65
CA PRO A 130 -9.35 1.95 -8.62
C PRO A 130 -10.47 2.97 -8.37
N THR A 131 -10.88 3.13 -7.10
CA THR A 131 -11.93 4.10 -6.73
C THR A 131 -11.51 5.56 -6.88
N ALA A 132 -10.25 5.84 -7.15
CA ALA A 132 -9.79 7.17 -7.55
C ALA A 132 -10.19 7.55 -8.98
N PHE A 133 -10.65 6.59 -9.79
CA PHE A 133 -11.01 6.78 -11.20
C PHE A 133 -12.50 6.54 -11.52
N GLY A 134 -13.28 6.07 -10.56
CA GLY A 134 -14.70 5.86 -10.71
C GLY A 134 -15.36 5.32 -9.45
N ARG A 135 -16.68 5.41 -9.39
CA ARG A 135 -17.46 4.98 -8.23
C ARG A 135 -17.35 3.48 -8.00
N ILE A 136 -17.33 3.07 -6.74
CA ILE A 136 -17.24 1.66 -6.35
C ILE A 136 -18.37 0.81 -6.95
N ASP A 137 -19.58 1.38 -7.08
CA ASP A 137 -20.75 0.69 -7.61
C ASP A 137 -20.57 0.26 -9.06
N ILE A 138 -19.92 1.06 -9.90
CA ILE A 138 -19.70 0.68 -11.31
C ILE A 138 -18.75 -0.51 -11.43
N TYR A 139 -17.72 -0.58 -10.59
CA TYR A 139 -16.84 -1.75 -10.52
C TYR A 139 -17.61 -3.00 -10.05
N GLU A 140 -18.49 -2.84 -9.06
CA GLU A 140 -19.31 -3.96 -8.56
C GLU A 140 -20.27 -4.50 -9.63
N GLU A 141 -20.94 -3.63 -10.39
CA GLU A 141 -21.83 -4.03 -11.47
C GLU A 141 -21.08 -4.75 -12.61
N VAL A 142 -19.92 -4.22 -13.00
CA VAL A 142 -19.05 -4.84 -14.02
C VAL A 142 -18.52 -6.19 -13.53
N GLY A 143 -18.01 -6.26 -12.30
CA GLY A 143 -17.45 -7.48 -11.72
C GLY A 143 -18.49 -8.62 -11.58
N LYS A 144 -19.78 -8.27 -11.44
CA LYS A 144 -20.88 -9.22 -11.44
C LYS A 144 -21.33 -9.66 -12.85
N GLY A 145 -20.75 -9.09 -13.91
CA GLY A 145 -21.16 -9.36 -15.29
C GLY A 145 -22.60 -8.88 -15.62
N LYS A 146 -23.09 -7.87 -14.91
CA LYS A 146 -24.43 -7.33 -15.17
C LYS A 146 -24.48 -6.52 -16.45
N GLU A 147 -25.63 -6.55 -17.12
CA GLU A 147 -25.87 -5.67 -18.26
C GLU A 147 -25.94 -4.21 -17.79
N LEU A 148 -25.02 -3.40 -18.28
CA LEU A 148 -24.95 -1.99 -17.93
C LEU A 148 -25.93 -1.16 -18.78
N THR A 149 -26.55 -0.15 -18.18
CA THR A 149 -27.28 0.89 -18.90
C THR A 149 -26.32 1.71 -19.78
N THR A 150 -26.86 2.48 -20.71
CA THR A 150 -26.05 3.36 -21.57
C THR A 150 -25.16 4.31 -20.75
N SER A 151 -25.74 4.97 -19.74
CA SER A 151 -24.99 5.87 -18.85
C SER A 151 -23.89 5.14 -18.06
N GLN A 152 -24.16 3.94 -17.57
CA GLN A 152 -23.15 3.12 -16.87
C GLN A 152 -22.04 2.66 -17.82
N LYS A 153 -22.33 2.36 -19.08
CA LYS A 153 -21.32 2.04 -20.10
C LYS A 153 -20.42 3.25 -20.36
N GLU A 154 -20.98 4.43 -20.46
CA GLU A 154 -20.20 5.67 -20.62
C GLU A 154 -19.32 5.95 -19.40
N GLU A 155 -19.85 5.76 -18.18
CA GLU A 155 -19.11 5.87 -16.94
C GLU A 155 -17.93 4.87 -16.89
N TRP A 156 -18.19 3.59 -17.18
CA TRP A 156 -17.15 2.56 -17.24
C TRP A 156 -16.08 2.87 -18.28
N ASN A 157 -16.46 3.36 -19.45
CA ASN A 157 -15.50 3.77 -20.47
C ASN A 157 -14.58 4.90 -19.99
N ARG A 158 -15.07 5.84 -19.16
CA ARG A 158 -14.21 6.87 -18.56
C ARG A 158 -13.23 6.26 -17.55
N VAL A 159 -13.67 5.28 -16.74
CA VAL A 159 -12.77 4.52 -15.86
C VAL A 159 -11.66 3.86 -16.64
N VAL A 160 -12.00 3.08 -17.67
CA VAL A 160 -11.03 2.39 -18.54
C VAL A 160 -10.05 3.38 -19.17
N THR A 161 -10.55 4.53 -19.63
CA THR A 161 -9.71 5.57 -20.23
C THR A 161 -8.69 6.14 -19.24
N ARG A 162 -9.11 6.47 -18.00
CA ARG A 162 -8.20 6.96 -16.94
C ARG A 162 -7.12 5.93 -16.57
N PHE A 163 -7.52 4.65 -16.46
CA PHE A 163 -6.56 3.56 -16.26
C PHE A 163 -5.53 3.48 -17.38
N ASP A 164 -6.00 3.48 -18.62
CA ASP A 164 -5.14 3.36 -19.80
C ASP A 164 -4.19 4.56 -19.93
N GLU A 165 -4.67 5.78 -19.71
CA GLU A 165 -3.85 6.99 -19.76
C GLU A 165 -2.69 6.96 -18.75
N VAL A 166 -2.95 6.53 -17.50
CA VAL A 166 -1.90 6.43 -16.47
C VAL A 166 -0.93 5.30 -16.79
N CYS A 167 -1.43 4.11 -17.14
CA CYS A 167 -0.60 2.96 -17.47
C CYS A 167 0.27 3.21 -18.70
N LYS A 168 -0.29 3.86 -19.74
CA LYS A 168 0.42 4.29 -20.94
C LYS A 168 1.55 5.24 -20.62
N LEU A 169 1.26 6.30 -19.85
CA LEU A 169 2.27 7.28 -19.44
C LEU A 169 3.39 6.64 -18.63
N CYS A 170 3.07 5.68 -17.74
CA CYS A 170 4.06 4.92 -16.98
C CYS A 170 4.93 4.05 -17.92
N PHE A 171 4.32 3.38 -18.91
CA PHE A 171 5.04 2.61 -19.92
C PHE A 171 6.00 3.49 -20.73
N GLU A 172 5.52 4.62 -21.27
CA GLU A 172 6.32 5.56 -22.05
C GLU A 172 7.46 6.21 -21.23
N SER A 173 7.28 6.35 -19.92
CA SER A 173 8.25 6.93 -18.98
C SER A 173 9.16 5.91 -18.30
N ASP A 174 9.05 4.64 -18.65
CA ASP A 174 9.74 3.52 -17.98
C ASP A 174 9.55 3.51 -16.44
N LYS A 175 8.33 3.81 -15.99
CA LYS A 175 7.95 3.79 -14.57
C LYS A 175 7.01 2.63 -14.28
N LYS A 176 7.24 1.94 -13.17
CA LYS A 176 6.32 0.91 -12.70
C LYS A 176 5.12 1.56 -12.02
N VAL A 177 3.92 1.02 -12.24
CA VAL A 177 2.69 1.47 -11.60
C VAL A 177 1.99 0.32 -10.89
N MET A 178 1.61 0.53 -9.64
CA MET A 178 0.83 -0.41 -8.84
C MET A 178 -0.61 0.07 -8.74
N VAL A 179 -1.55 -0.83 -8.99
CA VAL A 179 -2.97 -0.61 -8.73
C VAL A 179 -3.30 -1.23 -7.38
N ASP A 180 -3.74 -0.42 -6.44
CA ASP A 180 -4.09 -0.88 -5.09
C ASP A 180 -5.38 -1.68 -5.12
N ALA A 181 -5.45 -2.75 -4.33
CA ALA A 181 -6.68 -3.50 -4.15
C ALA A 181 -7.52 -2.89 -3.01
N GLU A 182 -8.81 -2.91 -3.20
CA GLU A 182 -9.78 -2.35 -2.26
C GLU A 182 -10.78 -3.42 -1.81
N GLU A 183 -12.06 -3.10 -1.70
CA GLU A 183 -13.07 -4.05 -1.21
C GLU A 183 -13.34 -5.18 -2.22
N THR A 184 -13.63 -6.37 -1.70
CA THR A 184 -13.74 -7.59 -2.54
C THR A 184 -14.88 -7.52 -3.55
N TRP A 185 -15.97 -6.80 -3.27
CA TRP A 185 -17.11 -6.73 -4.18
C TRP A 185 -16.87 -5.90 -5.45
N MET A 186 -15.86 -5.06 -5.46
CA MET A 186 -15.44 -4.31 -6.65
C MET A 186 -14.16 -4.87 -7.29
N GLN A 187 -13.43 -5.74 -6.57
CA GLN A 187 -12.07 -6.12 -6.92
C GLN A 187 -11.98 -6.96 -8.19
N ASP A 188 -13.00 -7.75 -8.52
CA ASP A 188 -12.98 -8.62 -9.69
C ASP A 188 -12.91 -7.80 -11.00
N ALA A 189 -13.64 -6.68 -11.09
CA ALA A 189 -13.55 -5.76 -12.22
C ALA A 189 -12.19 -5.02 -12.26
N ALA A 190 -11.66 -4.62 -11.09
CA ALA A 190 -10.35 -3.99 -11.00
C ALA A 190 -9.23 -4.98 -11.39
N ASP A 191 -9.30 -6.23 -10.96
CA ASP A 191 -8.35 -7.29 -11.33
C ASP A 191 -8.37 -7.51 -12.86
N GLN A 192 -9.56 -7.62 -13.47
CA GLN A 192 -9.70 -7.77 -14.91
C GLN A 192 -9.07 -6.59 -15.66
N LEU A 193 -9.36 -5.36 -15.24
CA LEU A 193 -8.81 -4.17 -15.89
C LEU A 193 -7.28 -4.10 -15.74
N CYS A 194 -6.73 -4.52 -14.59
CA CYS A 194 -5.29 -4.64 -14.41
C CYS A 194 -4.68 -5.69 -15.36
N GLU A 195 -5.33 -6.85 -15.55
CA GLU A 195 -4.85 -7.87 -16.50
C GLU A 195 -4.84 -7.34 -17.95
N GLU A 196 -5.89 -6.60 -18.36
CA GLU A 196 -5.96 -5.95 -19.67
C GLU A 196 -4.80 -4.95 -19.87
N MET A 197 -4.49 -4.16 -18.84
CA MET A 197 -3.35 -3.22 -18.88
C MET A 197 -2.00 -3.96 -18.88
N MET A 198 -1.86 -5.07 -18.16
CA MET A 198 -0.66 -5.91 -18.22
C MET A 198 -0.49 -6.54 -19.60
N GLU A 199 -1.56 -7.07 -20.19
CA GLU A 199 -1.53 -7.62 -21.55
C GLU A 199 -1.06 -6.57 -22.56
N LYS A 200 -1.44 -5.31 -22.37
CA LYS A 200 -1.08 -4.20 -23.26
C LYS A 200 0.35 -3.70 -23.05
N TYR A 201 0.78 -3.54 -21.79
CA TYR A 201 2.01 -2.80 -21.45
C TYR A 201 3.15 -3.64 -20.87
N ASN A 202 2.90 -4.89 -20.44
CA ASN A 202 3.92 -5.75 -19.83
C ASN A 202 4.55 -6.74 -20.82
N LYS A 203 4.77 -6.35 -22.07
CA LYS A 203 5.30 -7.30 -23.08
C LYS A 203 6.77 -7.65 -22.89
N GLU A 204 7.56 -6.74 -22.36
CA GLU A 204 9.01 -6.95 -22.13
C GLU A 204 9.35 -7.10 -20.65
N LYS A 205 8.66 -6.38 -19.80
CA LYS A 205 8.84 -6.38 -18.34
C LYS A 205 7.56 -5.94 -17.63
N ALA A 206 7.48 -6.18 -16.33
CA ALA A 206 6.33 -5.75 -15.51
C ALA A 206 6.36 -4.22 -15.28
N ILE A 207 5.52 -3.49 -16.00
CA ILE A 207 5.24 -2.05 -15.82
C ILE A 207 4.01 -1.87 -14.95
N VAL A 208 2.90 -2.54 -15.29
CA VAL A 208 1.64 -2.52 -14.53
C VAL A 208 1.65 -3.67 -13.52
N TRP A 209 1.29 -3.36 -12.27
CA TRP A 209 1.32 -4.29 -11.15
C TRP A 209 -0.03 -4.28 -10.45
N ASN A 210 -0.63 -5.47 -10.28
CA ASN A 210 -1.87 -5.63 -9.52
C ASN A 210 -1.59 -5.96 -8.05
N THR A 211 -2.46 -5.55 -7.14
CA THR A 211 -2.36 -5.88 -5.72
C THR A 211 -3.17 -7.12 -5.38
N ILE A 212 -2.52 -8.12 -4.81
CA ILE A 212 -3.12 -9.37 -4.36
C ILE A 212 -3.25 -9.37 -2.84
N GLN A 213 -4.51 -9.39 -2.37
CA GLN A 213 -4.85 -9.39 -0.95
C GLN A 213 -4.98 -10.84 -0.44
N MET A 214 -3.97 -11.35 0.25
CA MET A 214 -3.89 -12.74 0.66
C MET A 214 -4.81 -13.10 1.84
N TYR A 215 -5.48 -12.12 2.45
CA TYR A 215 -6.54 -12.36 3.41
C TYR A 215 -7.84 -12.84 2.73
N ARG A 216 -8.00 -12.62 1.41
CA ARG A 216 -9.13 -13.11 0.62
C ARG A 216 -8.90 -14.57 0.24
N THR A 217 -9.96 -15.38 0.31
CA THR A 217 -9.96 -16.76 -0.19
C THR A 217 -9.86 -16.79 -1.73
N GLY A 218 -9.38 -17.89 -2.31
CA GLY A 218 -9.31 -18.06 -3.77
C GLY A 218 -8.19 -17.27 -4.47
N ARG A 219 -7.30 -16.58 -3.73
CA ARG A 219 -6.27 -15.74 -4.39
C ARG A 219 -5.13 -16.55 -5.00
N LEU A 220 -4.77 -17.69 -4.44
CA LEU A 220 -3.77 -18.58 -5.05
C LEU A 220 -4.28 -19.20 -6.34
N GLU A 221 -5.54 -19.60 -6.36
CA GLU A 221 -6.23 -20.11 -7.55
C GLU A 221 -6.26 -19.05 -8.65
N TYR A 222 -6.60 -17.81 -8.29
CA TYR A 222 -6.54 -16.66 -9.20
C TYR A 222 -5.13 -16.47 -9.76
N MET A 223 -4.09 -16.47 -8.91
CA MET A 223 -2.69 -16.28 -9.35
C MET A 223 -2.25 -17.37 -10.33
N ASN A 224 -2.63 -18.64 -10.08
CA ASN A 224 -2.33 -19.75 -11.00
C ASN A 224 -3.04 -19.55 -12.34
N ALA A 225 -4.33 -19.28 -12.35
CA ALA A 225 -5.10 -19.06 -13.57
C ALA A 225 -4.59 -17.84 -14.35
N HIS A 226 -4.20 -16.76 -13.66
CA HIS A 226 -3.60 -15.57 -14.30
C HIS A 226 -2.24 -15.88 -14.92
N LEU A 227 -1.41 -16.70 -14.27
CA LEU A 227 -0.13 -17.11 -14.82
C LEU A 227 -0.28 -17.88 -16.14
N GLU A 228 -1.26 -18.78 -16.22
CA GLU A 228 -1.53 -19.50 -17.47
C GLU A 228 -2.00 -18.54 -18.58
N ARG A 229 -2.91 -17.62 -18.28
CA ARG A 229 -3.32 -16.58 -19.25
C ARG A 229 -2.15 -15.70 -19.68
N ALA A 230 -1.27 -15.32 -18.78
CA ALA A 230 -0.11 -14.49 -19.07
C ALA A 230 0.93 -15.22 -19.95
N ARG A 231 1.10 -16.52 -19.75
CA ARG A 231 1.95 -17.38 -20.61
C ARG A 231 1.37 -17.50 -22.02
N GLU A 232 0.06 -17.78 -22.12
CA GLU A 232 -0.64 -17.91 -23.39
C GLU A 232 -0.58 -16.61 -24.21
N LYS A 233 -0.84 -15.47 -23.56
CA LYS A 233 -0.89 -14.15 -24.23
C LYS A 233 0.47 -13.44 -24.32
N GLY A 234 1.51 -14.00 -23.72
CA GLY A 234 2.90 -13.53 -23.86
C GLY A 234 3.18 -12.21 -23.15
N TYR A 235 2.75 -12.03 -21.87
CA TYR A 235 3.09 -10.86 -21.07
C TYR A 235 3.67 -11.22 -19.69
N PHE A 236 4.27 -10.24 -19.01
CA PHE A 236 4.82 -10.38 -17.66
C PHE A 236 3.84 -9.90 -16.61
N ILE A 237 3.88 -10.52 -15.44
CA ILE A 237 3.02 -10.20 -14.31
C ILE A 237 3.80 -9.37 -13.28
N GLY A 238 3.23 -8.26 -12.84
CA GLY A 238 3.65 -7.53 -11.66
C GLY A 238 2.63 -7.71 -10.54
N TYR A 239 3.06 -8.19 -9.36
CA TYR A 239 2.19 -8.30 -8.19
C TYR A 239 2.70 -7.48 -7.01
N LYS A 240 1.81 -6.77 -6.34
CA LYS A 240 2.00 -6.34 -4.98
C LYS A 240 1.25 -7.31 -4.07
N ILE A 241 1.99 -8.07 -3.25
CA ILE A 241 1.42 -9.05 -2.34
C ILE A 241 1.24 -8.41 -0.97
N VAL A 242 0.00 -8.35 -0.49
CA VAL A 242 -0.37 -7.80 0.83
C VAL A 242 -1.30 -8.75 1.57
N ARG A 243 -1.48 -8.55 2.88
CA ARG A 243 -2.51 -9.29 3.62
C ARG A 243 -3.91 -8.78 3.27
N GLY A 244 -4.17 -7.53 3.49
CA GLY A 244 -5.44 -6.83 3.24
C GLY A 244 -5.79 -5.90 4.40
N ALA A 245 -6.70 -4.95 4.18
CA ALA A 245 -6.95 -3.86 5.11
C ALA A 245 -8.44 -3.64 5.47
N TYR A 246 -9.37 -4.42 4.92
CA TYR A 246 -10.82 -4.12 5.04
C TYR A 246 -11.61 -5.22 5.78
N MET A 247 -10.99 -5.97 6.70
CA MET A 247 -11.58 -7.16 7.35
C MET A 247 -12.95 -6.90 7.97
N GLU A 248 -13.11 -5.79 8.72
CA GLU A 248 -14.37 -5.44 9.38
C GLU A 248 -15.45 -5.09 8.35
N LYS A 249 -15.10 -4.26 7.36
CA LYS A 249 -15.99 -3.86 6.27
C LYS A 249 -16.52 -5.07 5.47
N GLU A 250 -15.62 -6.03 5.18
CA GLU A 250 -15.94 -7.28 4.49
C GLU A 250 -16.91 -8.16 5.32
N ALA A 251 -16.63 -8.31 6.60
CA ALA A 251 -17.47 -9.10 7.50
C ALA A 251 -18.85 -8.46 7.68
N ASP A 252 -18.92 -7.15 7.86
CA ASP A 252 -20.18 -6.42 8.02
C ASP A 252 -21.04 -6.51 6.76
N ARG A 253 -20.43 -6.32 5.57
CA ARG A 253 -21.14 -6.44 4.30
C ARG A 253 -21.61 -7.87 4.05
N ALA A 254 -20.77 -8.87 4.28
CA ALA A 254 -21.13 -10.29 4.11
C ALA A 254 -22.35 -10.65 4.97
N LYS A 255 -22.37 -10.17 6.21
CA LYS A 255 -23.51 -10.34 7.13
C LYS A 255 -24.76 -9.59 6.64
N ALA A 256 -24.62 -8.33 6.23
CA ALA A 256 -25.73 -7.50 5.78
C ALA A 256 -26.39 -8.04 4.50
N MET A 257 -25.57 -8.56 3.58
CA MET A 257 -26.00 -9.07 2.27
C MET A 257 -26.23 -10.59 2.24
N ASN A 258 -26.01 -11.27 3.39
CA ASN A 258 -26.22 -12.71 3.56
C ASN A 258 -25.43 -13.59 2.56
N TYR A 259 -24.13 -13.33 2.40
CA TYR A 259 -23.21 -14.17 1.65
C TYR A 259 -22.04 -14.63 2.51
N PRO A 260 -21.30 -15.70 2.12
CA PRO A 260 -20.14 -16.16 2.85
C PRO A 260 -19.05 -15.08 2.93
N ASN A 261 -18.48 -14.85 4.12
CA ASN A 261 -17.38 -13.91 4.28
C ASN A 261 -16.20 -14.34 3.37
N PRO A 262 -15.73 -13.47 2.44
CA PRO A 262 -14.68 -13.82 1.50
C PRO A 262 -13.28 -13.85 2.14
N ILE A 263 -13.15 -13.49 3.43
CA ILE A 263 -11.90 -13.38 4.15
C ILE A 263 -11.51 -14.72 4.79
N GLN A 264 -10.24 -15.01 4.86
CA GLN A 264 -9.67 -16.18 5.54
C GLN A 264 -10.19 -16.29 6.98
N PRO A 265 -10.46 -17.53 7.48
CA PRO A 265 -11.15 -17.72 8.75
C PRO A 265 -10.32 -17.31 9.99
N SER A 266 -9.03 -17.07 9.81
CA SER A 266 -8.15 -16.67 10.90
C SER A 266 -6.93 -15.87 10.41
N LYS A 267 -6.27 -15.18 11.35
CA LYS A 267 -4.99 -14.52 11.09
C LYS A 267 -3.94 -15.53 10.61
N GLN A 268 -3.90 -16.72 11.20
CA GLN A 268 -2.95 -17.77 10.79
C GLN A 268 -3.20 -18.21 9.35
N ALA A 269 -4.45 -18.45 8.97
CA ALA A 269 -4.80 -18.79 7.58
C ALA A 269 -4.40 -17.69 6.60
N THR A 270 -4.55 -16.42 6.98
CA THR A 270 -4.05 -15.28 6.19
C THR A 270 -2.52 -15.29 6.09
N ASP A 271 -1.81 -15.58 7.18
CA ASP A 271 -0.35 -15.66 7.22
C ASP A 271 0.15 -16.81 6.33
N ASP A 272 -0.50 -17.97 6.40
CA ASP A 272 -0.17 -19.15 5.58
C ASP A 272 -0.42 -18.89 4.09
N ASN A 273 -1.55 -18.27 3.77
CA ASN A 273 -1.88 -17.88 2.39
C ASN A 273 -0.90 -16.83 1.84
N TYR A 274 -0.49 -15.85 2.65
CA TYR A 274 0.54 -14.88 2.29
C TYR A 274 1.89 -15.57 1.99
N ASN A 275 2.29 -16.52 2.84
CA ASN A 275 3.53 -17.26 2.65
C ASN A 275 3.47 -18.16 1.41
N ALA A 276 2.31 -18.79 1.13
CA ALA A 276 2.09 -19.52 -0.12
C ALA A 276 2.18 -18.61 -1.36
N GLY A 277 1.72 -17.34 -1.26
CA GLY A 277 1.93 -16.32 -2.29
C GLY A 277 3.41 -16.02 -2.53
N ILE A 278 4.24 -16.00 -1.46
CA ILE A 278 5.70 -15.89 -1.61
C ILE A 278 6.24 -17.10 -2.38
N ASP A 279 5.81 -18.31 -2.04
CA ASP A 279 6.25 -19.54 -2.71
C ASP A 279 5.86 -19.53 -4.20
N PHE A 280 4.64 -19.11 -4.51
CA PHE A 280 4.19 -18.95 -5.89
C PHE A 280 5.12 -18.00 -6.68
N VAL A 281 5.37 -16.81 -6.17
CA VAL A 281 6.25 -15.83 -6.83
C VAL A 281 7.64 -16.40 -7.04
N MET A 282 8.22 -16.99 -5.99
CA MET A 282 9.56 -17.57 -6.06
C MET A 282 9.65 -18.75 -7.03
N GLY A 283 8.55 -19.45 -7.28
CA GLY A 283 8.45 -20.51 -8.29
C GLY A 283 8.41 -20.01 -9.73
N HIS A 284 8.07 -18.74 -9.97
CA HIS A 284 7.72 -18.22 -11.30
C HIS A 284 8.39 -16.88 -11.63
N LEU A 285 9.62 -16.65 -11.15
CA LEU A 285 10.36 -15.39 -11.37
C LEU A 285 10.71 -15.15 -12.86
N ASP A 286 10.59 -16.17 -13.69
CA ASP A 286 10.68 -16.06 -15.17
C ASP A 286 9.53 -15.24 -15.78
N LYS A 287 8.40 -15.13 -15.11
CA LYS A 287 7.20 -14.44 -15.56
C LYS A 287 6.64 -13.43 -14.57
N VAL A 288 6.95 -13.57 -13.27
CA VAL A 288 6.32 -12.82 -12.19
C VAL A 288 7.35 -11.99 -11.44
N SER A 289 7.07 -10.71 -11.29
CA SER A 289 7.78 -9.81 -10.39
C SER A 289 6.90 -9.48 -9.18
N ALA A 290 7.47 -9.32 -7.99
CA ALA A 290 6.68 -9.04 -6.79
C ALA A 290 7.21 -7.91 -5.92
N PHE A 291 6.27 -7.16 -5.36
CA PHE A 291 6.46 -6.21 -4.28
C PHE A 291 5.78 -6.76 -3.02
N PHE A 292 6.56 -7.18 -2.04
CA PHE A 292 6.06 -7.76 -0.80
C PHE A 292 5.74 -6.65 0.21
N GLY A 293 4.48 -6.22 0.25
CA GLY A 293 3.97 -5.23 1.20
C GLY A 293 3.64 -5.88 2.55
N THR A 294 4.53 -5.74 3.55
CA THR A 294 4.31 -6.37 4.84
C THR A 294 5.07 -5.69 5.98
N HIS A 295 4.47 -5.69 7.18
CA HIS A 295 5.06 -5.34 8.46
C HIS A 295 5.45 -6.57 9.29
N ASN A 296 5.31 -7.77 8.72
CA ASN A 296 5.62 -9.03 9.38
C ASN A 296 7.08 -9.43 9.13
N GLU A 297 7.88 -9.51 10.21
CA GLU A 297 9.29 -9.89 10.14
C GLU A 297 9.49 -11.29 9.58
N LYS A 298 8.69 -12.25 10.04
CA LYS A 298 8.84 -13.66 9.60
C LYS A 298 8.60 -13.81 8.11
N SER A 299 7.60 -13.09 7.55
CA SER A 299 7.38 -13.10 6.10
C SER A 299 8.50 -12.39 5.34
N SER A 300 9.08 -11.31 5.90
CA SER A 300 10.25 -10.66 5.31
C SER A 300 11.48 -11.57 5.34
N GLU A 301 11.74 -12.27 6.46
CA GLU A 301 12.78 -13.29 6.58
C GLU A 301 12.57 -14.43 5.56
N LEU A 302 11.34 -14.92 5.41
CA LEU A 302 11.01 -15.97 4.45
C LEU A 302 11.36 -15.57 3.01
N VAL A 303 11.05 -14.32 2.59
CA VAL A 303 11.45 -13.83 1.26
C VAL A 303 12.96 -13.84 1.11
N MET A 304 13.69 -13.30 2.11
CA MET A 304 15.16 -13.26 2.10
C MET A 304 15.77 -14.66 2.02
N ASP A 305 15.28 -15.61 2.81
CA ASP A 305 15.75 -16.99 2.83
C ASP A 305 15.53 -17.69 1.49
N LYS A 306 14.36 -17.45 0.86
CA LYS A 306 14.05 -18.00 -0.45
C LYS A 306 14.90 -17.36 -1.56
N MET A 307 15.17 -16.06 -1.50
CA MET A 307 16.12 -15.40 -2.42
C MET A 307 17.52 -16.02 -2.28
N LYS A 308 18.01 -16.16 -1.04
CA LYS A 308 19.29 -16.79 -0.76
C LYS A 308 19.34 -18.24 -1.25
N GLY A 309 18.31 -19.04 -0.97
CA GLY A 309 18.21 -20.44 -1.40
C GLY A 309 18.22 -20.62 -2.92
N LYS A 310 17.81 -19.60 -3.67
CA LYS A 310 17.87 -19.56 -5.14
C LYS A 310 19.13 -18.88 -5.70
N GLY A 311 20.05 -18.41 -4.86
CA GLY A 311 21.26 -17.71 -5.28
C GLY A 311 20.98 -16.36 -5.94
N LEU A 312 19.86 -15.69 -5.59
CA LEU A 312 19.49 -14.39 -6.14
C LEU A 312 20.25 -13.28 -5.45
N GLU A 313 20.68 -12.28 -6.22
CA GLU A 313 21.21 -11.04 -5.67
C GLU A 313 20.15 -10.31 -4.83
N HIS A 314 20.58 -9.64 -3.76
CA HIS A 314 19.68 -8.87 -2.91
C HIS A 314 18.93 -7.77 -3.68
N SER A 315 19.58 -7.17 -4.67
CA SER A 315 19.02 -6.15 -5.57
C SER A 315 18.31 -6.72 -6.80
N ASN A 316 17.88 -8.00 -6.76
CA ASN A 316 17.18 -8.62 -7.88
C ASN A 316 16.00 -7.74 -8.35
N PRO A 317 15.92 -7.36 -9.64
CA PRO A 317 14.94 -6.38 -10.13
C PRO A 317 13.49 -6.85 -10.13
N HIS A 318 13.26 -8.15 -9.89
CA HIS A 318 11.92 -8.74 -9.81
C HIS A 318 11.35 -8.76 -8.39
N ILE A 319 12.14 -8.40 -7.36
CA ILE A 319 11.75 -8.53 -5.96
C ILE A 319 11.93 -7.21 -5.23
N TYR A 320 10.87 -6.73 -4.61
CA TYR A 320 10.82 -5.53 -3.80
C TYR A 320 10.17 -5.81 -2.46
N PHE A 321 10.59 -5.07 -1.43
CA PHE A 321 9.98 -5.07 -0.11
C PHE A 321 9.34 -3.71 0.15
N GLY A 322 8.22 -3.70 0.86
CA GLY A 322 7.52 -2.46 1.17
C GLY A 322 6.90 -2.40 2.55
N GLN A 323 6.99 -1.23 3.15
CA GLN A 323 6.30 -0.87 4.39
C GLN A 323 5.64 0.50 4.24
N LEU A 324 4.66 0.78 5.09
CA LEU A 324 4.08 2.11 5.18
C LEU A 324 5.05 3.08 5.88
N TYR A 325 5.06 4.33 5.45
CA TYR A 325 5.85 5.36 6.12
C TYR A 325 5.42 5.53 7.58
N GLY A 326 6.40 5.74 8.45
CA GLY A 326 6.17 5.87 9.90
C GLY A 326 6.00 4.57 10.67
N MET A 327 6.09 3.41 9.99
CA MET A 327 5.95 2.08 10.59
C MET A 327 7.08 1.14 10.15
N SER A 328 7.46 0.21 11.03
CA SER A 328 8.43 -0.88 10.77
C SER A 328 9.76 -0.40 10.18
N ASP A 329 10.28 0.70 10.70
CA ASP A 329 11.58 1.25 10.32
C ASP A 329 12.72 0.24 10.54
N ASN A 330 12.59 -0.66 11.52
CA ASN A 330 13.51 -1.75 11.78
C ASN A 330 13.63 -2.73 10.60
N ILE A 331 12.52 -3.13 9.97
CA ILE A 331 12.51 -3.98 8.77
C ILE A 331 13.08 -3.21 7.59
N THR A 332 12.54 -2.02 7.32
CA THR A 332 12.91 -1.19 6.17
C THR A 332 14.40 -0.92 6.12
N TYR A 333 14.97 -0.38 7.19
CA TYR A 333 16.37 0.02 7.19
C TYR A 333 17.34 -1.16 7.33
N TYR A 334 16.90 -2.28 7.90
CA TYR A 334 17.67 -3.52 7.84
C TYR A 334 17.79 -4.02 6.39
N LEU A 335 16.67 -4.12 5.68
CA LEU A 335 16.66 -4.56 4.27
C LEU A 335 17.49 -3.63 3.39
N ALA A 336 17.33 -2.32 3.53
CA ALA A 336 18.12 -1.33 2.79
C ALA A 336 19.62 -1.44 3.07
N ASN A 337 20.01 -1.66 4.33
CA ASN A 337 21.42 -1.85 4.72
C ASN A 337 22.02 -3.14 4.16
N GLN A 338 21.20 -4.14 3.86
CA GLN A 338 21.58 -5.38 3.17
C GLN A 338 21.44 -5.27 1.64
N HIS A 339 21.20 -4.08 1.09
CA HIS A 339 21.06 -3.78 -0.34
C HIS A 339 19.86 -4.48 -1.03
N TYR A 340 18.81 -4.85 -0.28
CA TYR A 340 17.54 -5.27 -0.89
C TYR A 340 16.81 -4.07 -1.49
N ASN A 341 16.03 -4.29 -2.55
CA ASN A 341 15.12 -3.27 -3.08
C ASN A 341 13.98 -3.06 -2.09
N VAL A 342 13.96 -1.91 -1.45
CA VAL A 342 12.92 -1.57 -0.46
C VAL A 342 12.38 -0.18 -0.70
N ALA A 343 11.08 -0.01 -0.55
CA ALA A 343 10.42 1.28 -0.64
C ALA A 343 9.35 1.45 0.45
N LYS A 344 9.08 2.69 0.79
CA LYS A 344 7.97 3.05 1.68
C LYS A 344 6.83 3.72 0.92
N TYR A 345 5.61 3.28 1.18
CA TYR A 345 4.41 4.04 0.84
C TYR A 345 4.43 5.35 1.62
N LEU A 346 4.44 6.44 0.91
CA LEU A 346 4.53 7.80 1.46
C LEU A 346 3.27 8.59 1.12
N PRO A 347 2.24 8.52 1.96
CA PRO A 347 1.03 9.30 1.78
C PRO A 347 1.33 10.80 1.81
N TYR A 348 0.64 11.55 0.97
CA TYR A 348 0.67 13.00 0.97
C TYR A 348 -0.67 13.57 0.50
N GLY A 349 -0.90 14.82 0.79
CA GLY A 349 -2.10 15.55 0.43
C GLY A 349 -2.53 16.53 1.52
N PRO A 350 -3.52 17.39 1.25
CA PRO A 350 -4.05 18.31 2.24
C PRO A 350 -4.48 17.58 3.51
N VAL A 351 -4.17 18.11 4.69
CA VAL A 351 -4.43 17.45 5.99
C VAL A 351 -5.85 16.90 6.08
N LYS A 352 -6.84 17.67 5.65
CA LYS A 352 -8.27 17.28 5.70
C LYS A 352 -8.57 16.02 4.89
N ASP A 353 -7.96 15.89 3.74
CA ASP A 353 -8.22 14.79 2.79
C ASP A 353 -7.49 13.50 3.20
N VAL A 354 -6.41 13.62 4.02
CA VAL A 354 -5.62 12.46 4.49
C VAL A 354 -6.12 11.91 5.84
N VAL A 355 -7.06 12.58 6.52
CA VAL A 355 -7.60 12.12 7.80
C VAL A 355 -8.19 10.71 7.75
N PRO A 356 -8.96 10.30 6.73
CA PRO A 356 -9.45 8.92 6.63
C PRO A 356 -8.30 7.88 6.63
N TYR A 357 -7.21 8.17 5.93
CA TYR A 357 -6.00 7.35 5.95
C TYR A 357 -5.37 7.29 7.35
N LEU A 358 -5.19 8.45 8.01
CA LEU A 358 -4.58 8.54 9.33
C LEU A 358 -5.39 7.78 10.40
N THR A 359 -6.72 7.87 10.34
CA THR A 359 -7.62 7.17 11.27
C THR A 359 -7.55 5.66 11.08
N ARG A 360 -7.49 5.17 9.84
CA ARG A 360 -7.27 3.72 9.58
C ARG A 360 -5.93 3.26 10.15
N ARG A 361 -4.85 4.04 9.98
CA ARG A 361 -3.54 3.69 10.58
C ARG A 361 -3.60 3.59 12.10
N ALA A 362 -4.29 4.53 12.74
CA ALA A 362 -4.48 4.48 14.19
C ALA A 362 -5.27 3.22 14.60
N GLN A 363 -6.36 2.89 13.91
CA GLN A 363 -7.19 1.72 14.19
C GLN A 363 -6.48 0.39 13.91
N GLU A 364 -5.78 0.25 12.78
CA GLU A 364 -5.00 -0.95 12.46
C GLU A 364 -3.90 -1.20 13.50
N ASN A 365 -3.26 -0.16 13.99
CA ASN A 365 -2.26 -0.29 15.05
C ASN A 365 -2.87 -0.77 16.37
N THR A 366 -4.17 -0.54 16.61
CA THR A 366 -4.87 -1.08 17.79
C THR A 366 -5.41 -2.49 17.59
N SER A 367 -5.88 -2.83 16.40
CA SER A 367 -6.53 -4.10 16.09
C SER A 367 -5.55 -5.24 15.83
N VAL A 368 -4.35 -4.94 15.31
CA VAL A 368 -3.30 -5.95 15.10
C VAL A 368 -2.56 -6.19 16.42
N ALA A 369 -2.97 -7.23 17.14
CA ALA A 369 -2.36 -7.62 18.41
C ALA A 369 -0.82 -7.72 18.28
N GLY A 370 -0.09 -6.88 19.02
CA GLY A 370 1.36 -6.91 19.15
C GLY A 370 2.12 -5.92 18.23
N GLN A 371 1.52 -5.29 17.24
CA GLN A 371 2.25 -4.37 16.35
C GLN A 371 2.61 -3.07 17.06
N THR A 372 1.65 -2.41 17.72
CA THR A 372 1.92 -1.18 18.51
C THR A 372 2.87 -1.46 19.66
N GLY A 373 2.66 -2.54 20.40
CA GLY A 373 3.55 -2.93 21.49
C GLY A 373 4.98 -3.18 21.03
N ARG A 374 5.15 -3.66 19.78
CA ARG A 374 6.45 -3.83 19.19
C ARG A 374 7.12 -2.51 18.82
N GLU A 375 6.44 -1.61 18.11
CA GLU A 375 6.95 -0.27 17.80
C GLU A 375 7.36 0.46 19.08
N LEU A 376 6.52 0.45 20.11
CA LEU A 376 6.83 1.01 21.43
C LEU A 376 8.06 0.38 22.07
N GLY A 377 8.19 -0.94 21.97
CA GLY A 377 9.35 -1.68 22.48
C GLY A 377 10.65 -1.26 21.83
N LEU A 378 10.66 -1.14 20.49
CA LEU A 378 11.81 -0.71 19.72
C LEU A 378 12.19 0.75 20.01
N ILE A 379 11.21 1.66 20.03
CA ILE A 379 11.44 3.08 20.38
C ILE A 379 11.97 3.21 21.80
N SER A 380 11.38 2.48 22.75
CA SER A 380 11.83 2.49 24.15
C SER A 380 13.27 2.00 24.32
N LYS A 381 13.62 0.91 23.58
CA LYS A 381 14.99 0.37 23.57
C LYS A 381 15.98 1.40 23.03
N GLU A 382 15.63 2.08 21.94
CA GLU A 382 16.48 3.11 21.35
C GLU A 382 16.63 4.33 22.26
N LEU A 383 15.55 4.83 22.87
CA LEU A 383 15.62 5.93 23.85
C LEU A 383 16.49 5.60 25.06
N LYS A 384 16.49 4.33 25.50
CA LYS A 384 17.40 3.86 26.58
C LYS A 384 18.84 3.78 26.12
N ARG A 385 19.09 3.35 24.86
CA ARG A 385 20.44 3.26 24.28
C ARG A 385 21.10 4.62 24.13
N ARG A 386 20.31 5.67 23.88
CA ARG A 386 20.81 7.05 23.69
C ARG A 386 21.06 7.84 24.98
N LYS A 387 20.56 7.35 26.13
CA LYS A 387 20.88 7.88 27.45
C LYS A 387 22.24 7.39 27.92
#